data_46c6b1ab0b708a57d0274d647d336ea4
#
_entry.id   46c6b1ab0b708a57d0274d647d336ea4
#
_cell.length_a   1.000
_cell.length_b   1.000
_cell.length_c   1.000
_cell.angle_alpha   90.00
_cell.angle_beta   90.00
_cell.angle_gamma   90.00
#
_symmetry.space_group_name_H-M   'P 1'
#
loop_
_entity.id
_entity.type
_entity.pdbx_description
1 polymer ?
#
loop_
_entity_poly.entity_id
_entity_poly.type
_entity_poly.pdbx_seq_one_letter_code
_entity_poly.pdbx_strand_id
1 'polypeptide(L)'
;PSKGQTVYVPVYSTIHHGNLDSSGKADSDLMSVLVSVRNTDPKESIRVMSAPYYSTDGKLIRDYLPAPRVVPPFGTLELFVERRESQGGSGANFVVRWEAEKADKPVTPPIIEALHTRFQAGRTLGFISRGKAISAP
;
A
#
# COMPACT_ATOMS: atom_id res chain seq x y z
N PRO A 1 -3.26 -10.98 -18.70
CA PRO A 1 -4.54 -10.46 -18.19
C PRO A 1 -5.07 -11.26 -17.00
N SER A 2 -5.81 -10.61 -16.13
CA SER A 2 -6.33 -11.22 -14.92
C SER A 2 -7.75 -10.72 -14.66
N LYS A 3 -8.54 -11.54 -13.98
CA LYS A 3 -9.89 -11.16 -13.52
C LYS A 3 -9.88 -10.58 -12.12
N GLY A 4 -8.76 -10.65 -11.44
CA GLY A 4 -8.59 -10.12 -10.10
C GLY A 4 -7.42 -10.75 -9.37
N GLN A 5 -6.98 -10.06 -8.31
CA GLN A 5 -5.85 -10.51 -7.51
C GLN A 5 -5.99 -10.02 -6.07
N THR A 6 -5.32 -10.72 -5.18
CA THR A 6 -4.98 -10.21 -3.85
C THR A 6 -3.50 -9.82 -3.90
N VAL A 7 -3.19 -8.58 -3.52
CA VAL A 7 -1.85 -8.00 -3.66
C VAL A 7 -1.34 -7.56 -2.30
N TYR A 8 -0.18 -8.07 -1.92
CA TYR A 8 0.53 -7.67 -0.69
C TYR A 8 1.41 -6.47 -1.00
N VAL A 9 1.26 -5.40 -0.22
CA VAL A 9 2.04 -4.17 -0.38
C VAL A 9 2.82 -3.91 0.91
N PRO A 10 4.15 -4.06 0.92
CA PRO A 10 4.95 -3.72 2.09
C PRO A 10 4.83 -2.24 2.42
N VAL A 11 4.70 -1.93 3.72
CA VAL A 11 4.61 -0.55 4.20
C VAL A 11 5.56 -0.37 5.38
N TYR A 12 6.28 0.73 5.36
CA TYR A 12 7.20 1.13 6.43
C TYR A 12 6.66 2.40 7.09
N SER A 13 5.76 2.22 8.04
CA SER A 13 5.24 3.34 8.85
C SER A 13 6.35 3.91 9.74
N THR A 14 7.30 3.06 10.11
CA THR A 14 8.51 3.42 10.86
C THR A 14 9.70 2.79 10.15
N ILE A 15 10.79 3.52 10.05
CA ILE A 15 12.07 2.95 9.61
C ILE A 15 13.07 2.99 10.74
N HIS A 16 13.90 1.95 10.84
CA HIS A 16 14.98 1.87 11.80
C HIS A 16 16.30 2.13 11.08
N HIS A 17 17.19 2.88 11.72
CA HIS A 17 18.46 3.27 11.12
C HIS A 17 19.52 3.55 12.19
N GLY A 18 20.72 3.89 11.77
CA GLY A 18 21.80 4.25 12.66
C GLY A 18 22.41 3.05 13.38
N ASN A 19 22.71 3.25 14.65
CA ASN A 19 23.33 2.25 15.51
C ASN A 19 22.36 1.81 16.60
N LEU A 20 22.63 0.66 17.21
CA LEU A 20 21.88 0.22 18.39
C LEU A 20 22.40 0.95 19.62
N ASP A 21 21.50 1.39 20.49
CA ASP A 21 21.83 1.94 21.78
C ASP A 21 22.12 0.80 22.79
N SER A 22 22.39 1.17 24.06
CA SER A 22 22.73 0.20 25.10
C SER A 22 21.59 -0.79 25.42
N SER A 23 20.34 -0.45 25.06
CA SER A 23 19.19 -1.34 25.24
C SER A 23 18.87 -2.17 23.98
N GLY A 24 19.68 -2.05 22.93
CA GLY A 24 19.48 -2.78 21.69
C GLY A 24 18.49 -2.13 20.74
N LYS A 25 18.21 -0.83 20.90
CA LYS A 25 17.27 -0.08 20.03
C LYS A 25 18.01 0.76 19.02
N ALA A 26 17.53 0.72 17.79
CA ALA A 26 17.98 1.61 16.73
C ALA A 26 17.27 2.96 16.81
N ASP A 27 17.83 3.96 16.13
CA ASP A 27 17.10 5.18 15.83
C ASP A 27 15.93 4.85 14.90
N SER A 28 14.87 5.66 14.97
CA SER A 28 13.72 5.44 14.10
C SER A 28 13.07 6.73 13.68
N ASP A 29 12.42 6.70 12.53
CA ASP A 29 11.64 7.81 12.01
C ASP A 29 10.28 7.31 11.53
N LEU A 30 9.25 8.14 11.75
CA LEU A 30 7.91 7.91 11.26
C LEU A 30 7.78 8.45 9.83
N MET A 31 7.05 7.72 9.01
CA MET A 31 6.86 8.04 7.60
C MET A 31 5.38 8.29 7.30
N SER A 32 5.11 9.16 6.33
CA SER A 32 3.81 9.19 5.65
C SER A 32 3.86 8.22 4.47
N VAL A 33 2.73 7.61 4.14
CA VAL A 33 2.68 6.62 3.08
C VAL A 33 1.50 6.89 2.16
N LEU A 34 1.77 7.01 0.86
CA LEU A 34 0.74 7.12 -0.16
C LEU A 34 0.73 5.84 -0.96
N VAL A 35 -0.35 5.06 -0.82
CA VAL A 35 -0.54 3.84 -1.60
C VAL A 35 -1.33 4.20 -2.85
N SER A 36 -0.80 3.82 -4.01
CA SER A 36 -1.45 4.03 -5.31
C SER A 36 -1.87 2.70 -5.90
N VAL A 37 -3.12 2.63 -6.35
CA VAL A 37 -3.60 1.53 -7.19
C VAL A 37 -3.83 2.14 -8.57
N ARG A 38 -2.94 1.82 -9.51
CA ARG A 38 -2.92 2.43 -10.85
C ARG A 38 -3.46 1.44 -11.86
N ASN A 39 -4.61 1.74 -12.42
CA ASN A 39 -5.16 0.90 -13.49
C ASN A 39 -4.37 1.14 -14.78
N THR A 40 -3.65 0.13 -15.23
CA THR A 40 -2.82 0.19 -16.43
C THR A 40 -3.52 -0.36 -17.67
N ASP A 41 -4.76 -0.82 -17.53
CA ASP A 41 -5.53 -1.26 -18.67
C ASP A 41 -6.03 -0.05 -19.46
N PRO A 42 -5.84 -0.01 -20.79
CA PRO A 42 -6.24 1.14 -21.58
C PRO A 42 -7.75 1.19 -21.88
N LYS A 43 -8.48 0.10 -21.64
CA LYS A 43 -9.87 -0.02 -22.07
C LYS A 43 -10.84 -0.36 -20.96
N GLU A 44 -10.39 -1.16 -19.98
CA GLU A 44 -11.30 -1.72 -18.97
C GLU A 44 -11.02 -1.17 -17.58
N SER A 45 -12.11 -0.94 -16.84
CA SER A 45 -12.02 -0.51 -15.44
C SER A 45 -11.75 -1.69 -14.52
N ILE A 46 -11.19 -1.40 -13.36
CA ILE A 46 -11.08 -2.35 -12.26
C ILE A 46 -11.92 -1.87 -11.09
N ARG A 47 -12.25 -2.80 -10.19
CA ARG A 47 -12.90 -2.48 -8.93
C ARG A 47 -11.99 -2.89 -7.80
N VAL A 48 -11.57 -1.92 -6.98
CA VAL A 48 -10.82 -2.21 -5.76
C VAL A 48 -11.83 -2.53 -4.68
N MET A 49 -11.75 -3.72 -4.11
CA MET A 49 -12.76 -4.27 -3.20
C MET A 49 -12.49 -3.90 -1.76
N SER A 50 -11.22 -3.95 -1.35
CA SER A 50 -10.84 -3.69 0.03
C SER A 50 -9.36 -3.41 0.13
N ALA A 51 -8.95 -2.71 1.20
CA ALA A 51 -7.56 -2.38 1.46
C ALA A 51 -7.28 -2.39 2.97
N PRO A 52 -7.38 -3.55 3.63
CA PRO A 52 -7.04 -3.66 5.04
C PRO A 52 -5.54 -3.43 5.25
N TYR A 53 -5.25 -2.68 6.31
CA TYR A 53 -3.91 -2.30 6.73
C TYR A 53 -3.55 -3.05 8.01
N TYR A 54 -2.41 -3.76 7.98
CA TYR A 54 -1.96 -4.60 9.09
C TYR A 54 -0.65 -4.09 9.67
N SER A 55 -0.49 -4.27 11.00
CA SER A 55 0.75 -3.95 11.68
C SER A 55 1.84 -4.98 11.40
N THR A 56 3.05 -4.67 11.88
CA THR A 56 4.20 -5.60 11.84
C THR A 56 3.85 -6.97 12.41
N ASP A 57 2.98 -7.03 13.42
CA ASP A 57 2.58 -8.28 14.07
C ASP A 57 1.38 -8.95 13.40
N GLY A 58 0.94 -8.44 12.27
CA GLY A 58 -0.17 -9.01 11.53
C GLY A 58 -1.55 -8.66 12.10
N LYS A 59 -1.64 -7.66 12.96
CA LYS A 59 -2.92 -7.20 13.49
C LYS A 59 -3.56 -6.20 12.55
N LEU A 60 -4.85 -6.39 12.29
CA LEU A 60 -5.62 -5.44 11.50
C LEU A 60 -5.73 -4.11 12.25
N ILE A 61 -5.28 -3.03 11.61
CA ILE A 61 -5.42 -1.67 12.13
C ILE A 61 -6.75 -1.09 11.65
N ARG A 62 -6.97 -1.08 10.35
CA ARG A 62 -8.24 -0.68 9.75
C ARG A 62 -8.26 -0.98 8.26
N ASP A 63 -9.45 -1.00 7.67
CA ASP A 63 -9.60 -1.02 6.22
C ASP A 63 -9.65 0.43 5.73
N TYR A 64 -8.71 0.80 4.87
CA TYR A 64 -8.63 2.16 4.31
C TYR A 64 -9.61 2.38 3.17
N LEU A 65 -10.30 1.34 2.73
CA LEU A 65 -11.31 1.42 1.69
C LEU A 65 -12.61 0.80 2.21
N PRO A 66 -13.46 1.60 2.88
CA PRO A 66 -14.67 1.06 3.51
C PRO A 66 -15.73 0.55 2.54
N ALA A 67 -15.65 0.96 1.27
CA ALA A 67 -16.54 0.49 0.21
C ALA A 67 -15.77 0.34 -1.09
N PRO A 68 -16.15 -0.62 -1.95
CA PRO A 68 -15.47 -0.81 -3.23
C PRO A 68 -15.47 0.45 -4.08
N ARG A 69 -14.40 0.65 -4.84
CA ARG A 69 -14.23 1.80 -5.74
C ARG A 69 -13.81 1.34 -7.13
N VAL A 70 -14.47 1.88 -8.14
CA VAL A 70 -14.10 1.65 -9.53
C VAL A 70 -12.99 2.62 -9.92
N VAL A 71 -11.96 2.08 -10.59
CA VAL A 71 -10.86 2.87 -11.11
C VAL A 71 -10.89 2.74 -12.64
N PRO A 72 -11.16 3.83 -13.35
CA PRO A 72 -11.27 3.78 -14.81
C PRO A 72 -9.92 3.51 -15.48
N PRO A 73 -9.90 3.22 -16.79
CA PRO A 73 -8.64 3.07 -17.53
C PRO A 73 -7.70 4.24 -17.27
N PHE A 74 -6.45 3.93 -16.95
CA PHE A 74 -5.38 4.88 -16.62
C PHE A 74 -5.64 5.74 -15.39
N GLY A 75 -6.70 5.45 -14.62
CA GLY A 75 -6.98 6.13 -13.38
C GLY A 75 -6.17 5.58 -12.21
N THR A 76 -6.13 6.31 -11.12
CA THR A 76 -5.43 5.93 -9.89
C THR A 76 -6.33 6.14 -8.69
N LEU A 77 -6.38 5.15 -7.81
CA LEU A 77 -6.94 5.26 -6.48
C LEU A 77 -5.79 5.47 -5.51
N GLU A 78 -5.93 6.45 -4.61
CA GLU A 78 -4.91 6.76 -3.62
C GLU A 78 -5.45 6.55 -2.21
N LEU A 79 -4.62 5.93 -1.36
CA LEU A 79 -4.91 5.72 0.06
C LEU A 79 -3.75 6.29 0.86
N PHE A 80 -4.04 7.17 1.81
CA PHE A 80 -3.01 7.89 2.54
C PHE A 80 -2.95 7.45 4.00
N VAL A 81 -1.74 7.07 4.44
CA VAL A 81 -1.44 6.76 5.83
C VAL A 81 -0.67 7.93 6.42
N GLU A 82 -1.29 8.62 7.35
CA GLU A 82 -0.67 9.77 8.02
C GLU A 82 0.54 9.32 8.84
N ARG A 83 1.52 10.20 8.96
CA ARG A 83 2.72 9.93 9.77
C ARG A 83 2.38 9.62 11.23
N ARG A 84 1.34 10.25 11.78
CA ARG A 84 0.91 10.00 13.16
C ARG A 84 0.27 8.63 13.37
N GLU A 85 -0.09 7.91 12.30
CA GLU A 85 -0.54 6.53 12.38
C GLU A 85 0.67 5.62 12.55
N SER A 86 1.11 5.46 13.79
CA SER A 86 2.37 4.79 14.12
C SER A 86 2.21 3.31 14.48
N GLN A 87 0.97 2.78 14.49
CA GLN A 87 0.72 1.40 14.91
C GLN A 87 1.25 0.37 13.90
N GLY A 88 1.45 0.77 12.64
CA GLY A 88 1.94 -0.14 11.61
C GLY A 88 3.32 -0.70 11.91
N GLY A 89 4.25 0.18 12.26
CA GLY A 89 5.64 -0.20 12.53
C GLY A 89 6.47 -0.34 11.27
N SER A 90 7.59 -1.04 11.39
CA SER A 90 8.56 -1.20 10.30
C SER A 90 8.22 -2.33 9.33
N GLY A 91 7.27 -3.18 9.67
CA GLY A 91 6.86 -4.33 8.85
C GLY A 91 5.36 -4.36 8.57
N ALA A 92 4.72 -3.20 8.46
CA ALA A 92 3.32 -3.09 8.12
C ALA A 92 3.05 -3.49 6.67
N ASN A 93 1.78 -3.63 6.33
CA ASN A 93 1.39 -3.94 4.96
C ASN A 93 -0.07 -3.61 4.70
N PHE A 94 -0.39 -3.42 3.42
CA PHE A 94 -1.75 -3.51 2.91
C PHE A 94 -1.94 -4.84 2.19
N VAL A 95 -3.15 -5.38 2.29
CA VAL A 95 -3.58 -6.50 1.47
C VAL A 95 -4.72 -5.98 0.61
N VAL A 96 -4.41 -5.62 -0.63
CA VAL A 96 -5.36 -4.99 -1.54
C VAL A 96 -6.00 -6.05 -2.41
N ARG A 97 -7.33 -6.09 -2.42
CA ARG A 97 -8.09 -6.98 -3.30
C ARG A 97 -8.75 -6.16 -4.38
N TRP A 98 -8.53 -6.58 -5.61
CA TRP A 98 -9.16 -5.96 -6.77
C TRP A 98 -9.68 -7.01 -7.73
N GLU A 99 -10.65 -6.63 -8.55
CA GLU A 99 -11.18 -7.46 -9.60
C GLU A 99 -11.51 -6.62 -10.84
N ALA A 100 -11.60 -7.29 -11.99
CA ALA A 100 -12.11 -6.64 -13.19
C ALA A 100 -13.55 -6.19 -12.94
N GLU A 101 -13.89 -4.99 -13.37
CA GLU A 101 -15.26 -4.49 -13.20
C GLU A 101 -16.26 -5.38 -13.93
N LYS A 102 -15.90 -5.84 -15.13
CA LYS A 102 -16.73 -6.78 -15.91
C LYS A 102 -16.18 -8.18 -15.74
N ALA A 103 -16.98 -9.06 -15.14
CA ALA A 103 -16.54 -10.40 -14.75
C ALA A 103 -16.00 -11.26 -15.91
N ASP A 104 -16.45 -11.02 -17.13
CA ASP A 104 -16.06 -11.76 -18.31
C ASP A 104 -14.89 -11.14 -19.08
N LYS A 105 -14.35 -10.02 -18.60
CA LYS A 105 -13.27 -9.30 -19.30
C LYS A 105 -12.02 -9.21 -18.43
N PRO A 106 -11.05 -10.11 -18.60
CA PRO A 106 -9.77 -9.98 -17.93
C PRO A 106 -9.10 -8.67 -18.31
N VAL A 107 -8.37 -8.09 -17.36
CA VAL A 107 -7.70 -6.80 -17.53
C VAL A 107 -6.21 -6.95 -17.29
N THR A 108 -5.44 -5.95 -17.74
CA THR A 108 -4.05 -5.83 -17.35
C THR A 108 -4.00 -5.53 -15.86
N PRO A 109 -3.26 -6.31 -15.05
CA PRO A 109 -3.19 -6.07 -13.62
C PRO A 109 -2.68 -4.65 -13.31
N PRO A 110 -3.23 -3.99 -12.29
CA PRO A 110 -2.77 -2.67 -11.88
C PRO A 110 -1.36 -2.70 -11.30
N ILE A 111 -0.70 -1.56 -11.33
CA ILE A 111 0.50 -1.33 -10.54
C ILE A 111 0.05 -0.83 -9.18
N ILE A 112 0.45 -1.53 -8.11
CA ILE A 112 0.13 -1.12 -6.75
C ILE A 112 1.45 -0.91 -6.02
N GLU A 113 1.64 0.30 -5.49
CA GLU A 113 2.90 0.68 -4.86
C GLU A 113 2.65 1.66 -3.72
N ALA A 114 3.62 1.77 -2.83
CA ALA A 114 3.56 2.67 -1.68
C ALA A 114 4.74 3.62 -1.71
N LEU A 115 4.45 4.92 -1.79
CA LEU A 115 5.45 5.97 -1.69
C LEU A 115 5.55 6.40 -0.23
N HIS A 116 6.75 6.23 0.32
CA HIS A 116 7.05 6.61 1.70
C HIS A 116 7.79 7.94 1.69
N THR A 117 7.35 8.88 2.53
CA THR A 117 7.99 10.19 2.59
C THR A 117 8.16 10.64 4.03
N ARG A 118 9.25 11.36 4.26
CA ARG A 118 9.48 12.13 5.46
C ARG A 118 10.13 13.43 5.07
N PHE A 119 9.43 14.53 5.29
CA PHE A 119 9.96 15.86 5.10
C PHE A 119 10.29 16.47 6.45
N GLN A 120 11.52 16.92 6.60
CA GLN A 120 12.01 17.55 7.81
C GLN A 120 12.94 18.69 7.39
N ALA A 121 13.04 19.73 8.20
CA ALA A 121 13.88 20.89 7.89
C ALA A 121 15.28 20.44 7.44
N GLY A 122 15.66 20.81 6.21
CA GLY A 122 16.95 20.48 5.62
C GLY A 122 17.14 19.03 5.20
N ARG A 123 16.12 18.17 5.32
CA ARG A 123 16.22 16.74 4.95
C ARG A 123 14.92 16.22 4.35
N THR A 124 15.07 15.42 3.32
CA THR A 124 13.95 14.70 2.71
C THR A 124 14.36 13.26 2.49
N LEU A 125 13.49 12.33 2.90
CA LEU A 125 13.66 10.92 2.64
C LEU A 125 12.42 10.42 1.90
N GLY A 126 12.64 9.66 0.83
CA GLY A 126 11.56 9.06 0.07
C GLY A 126 11.97 7.76 -0.56
N PHE A 127 11.07 6.80 -0.59
CA PHE A 127 11.28 5.53 -1.29
C PHE A 127 9.95 4.87 -1.61
N ILE A 128 9.99 3.92 -2.54
CA ILE A 128 8.82 3.19 -3.02
C ILE A 128 8.98 1.71 -2.70
N SER A 129 7.92 1.10 -2.16
CA SER A 129 7.78 -0.34 -2.12
C SER A 129 6.72 -0.78 -3.13
N ARG A 130 6.89 -1.97 -3.72
CA ARG A 130 5.97 -2.47 -4.74
C ARG A 130 5.17 -3.65 -4.23
N GLY A 131 3.91 -3.68 -4.62
CA GLY A 131 3.01 -4.78 -4.34
C GLY A 131 3.39 -6.03 -5.11
N LYS A 132 3.03 -7.17 -4.52
CA LYS A 132 3.20 -8.48 -5.13
C LYS A 132 1.86 -9.23 -5.05
N ALA A 133 1.39 -9.73 -6.19
CA ALA A 133 0.21 -10.58 -6.20
C ALA A 133 0.53 -11.88 -5.44
N ILE A 134 -0.31 -12.24 -4.48
CA ILE A 134 -0.11 -13.43 -3.65
C ILE A 134 -1.16 -14.50 -3.91
N SER A 135 -2.32 -14.12 -4.44
CA SER A 135 -3.36 -15.07 -4.81
C SER A 135 -4.38 -14.42 -5.76
N ALA A 136 -5.27 -15.23 -6.32
CA ALA A 136 -6.50 -14.75 -6.93
C ALA A 136 -7.38 -14.09 -5.87
N PRO A 137 -8.37 -13.31 -6.27
CA PRO A 137 -9.20 -12.54 -5.33
C PRO A 137 -9.93 -13.40 -4.34
#